data_13bc7b4c9fb76e07ddb21e7a9aa08eff
#
_entry.id   13bc7b4c9fb76e07ddb21e7a9aa08eff
#
_cell.length_a   1.000
_cell.length_b   1.000
_cell.length_c   1.000
_cell.angle_alpha   90.00
_cell.angle_beta   90.00
_cell.angle_gamma   90.00
#
_symmetry.space_group_name_H-M   'P 1'
#
loop_
_entity.id
_entity.type
_entity.pdbx_description
1 polymer ?
#
loop_
_entity_poly.entity_id
_entity_poly.type
_entity_poly.pdbx_seq_one_letter_code
_entity_poly.pdbx_strand_id
1 'polypeptide(L)'
;MSKKANQKTALFAFGIVLFMGAMAWASVPLYDLFCRVTGYGGYTNVSDSESDIILDKLITVRFDASLERDMPWEFSPVERQVKVKIGETAIAFYEAYNPTNRPVAGSASYNVTPYDAGSFFNKIDCFCFQEQVLQPGERVQMPVTFYVDPELVNDKDAKFAKTITLSYTFYEIDLPVDEAKISGGNLSTEFTGQAKEGQLWHM
;
A
#
# COMPACT_ATOMS: atom_id res chain seq x y z
N MET A 1 -51.49 -30.79 -1.50
CA MET A 1 -50.64 -29.80 -0.80
C MET A 1 -51.11 -28.39 -1.17
N SER A 2 -51.45 -27.56 -0.18
CA SER A 2 -52.10 -26.25 -0.45
C SER A 2 -51.11 -25.26 -1.06
N LYS A 3 -51.48 -24.55 -2.15
CA LYS A 3 -50.69 -23.48 -2.79
C LYS A 3 -50.19 -22.44 -1.80
N LYS A 4 -50.99 -22.14 -0.74
CA LYS A 4 -50.64 -21.20 0.33
C LYS A 4 -49.49 -21.69 1.22
N ALA A 5 -49.36 -23.03 1.46
CA ALA A 5 -48.25 -23.59 2.23
C ALA A 5 -46.94 -23.47 1.45
N ASN A 6 -46.96 -23.76 0.14
CA ASN A 6 -45.76 -23.63 -0.72
C ASN A 6 -45.27 -22.17 -0.84
N GLN A 7 -46.20 -21.19 -0.89
CA GLN A 7 -45.84 -19.78 -0.94
C GLN A 7 -45.14 -19.32 0.35
N LYS A 8 -45.64 -19.76 1.52
CA LYS A 8 -44.98 -19.42 2.81
C LYS A 8 -43.59 -20.01 2.90
N THR A 9 -43.42 -21.27 2.46
CA THR A 9 -42.09 -21.94 2.45
C THR A 9 -41.15 -21.25 1.47
N ALA A 10 -41.60 -20.87 0.28
CA ALA A 10 -40.78 -20.13 -0.69
C ALA A 10 -40.36 -18.75 -0.17
N LEU A 11 -41.30 -18.02 0.45
CA LEU A 11 -41.02 -16.71 1.03
C LEU A 11 -39.99 -16.81 2.19
N PHE A 12 -40.12 -17.84 3.03
CA PHE A 12 -39.17 -18.10 4.12
C PHE A 12 -37.78 -18.46 3.60
N ALA A 13 -37.70 -19.35 2.61
CA ALA A 13 -36.44 -19.70 1.96
C ALA A 13 -35.77 -18.50 1.30
N PHE A 14 -36.53 -17.65 0.60
CA PHE A 14 -36.03 -16.41 0.03
C PHE A 14 -35.51 -15.44 1.09
N GLY A 15 -36.24 -15.32 2.20
CA GLY A 15 -35.79 -14.51 3.36
C GLY A 15 -34.47 -14.98 3.94
N ILE A 16 -34.26 -16.30 4.05
CA ILE A 16 -32.99 -16.88 4.51
C ILE A 16 -31.83 -16.50 3.56
N VAL A 17 -32.05 -16.63 2.25
CA VAL A 17 -31.02 -16.30 1.26
C VAL A 17 -30.63 -14.83 1.33
N LEU A 18 -31.64 -13.94 1.42
CA LEU A 18 -31.37 -12.49 1.59
C LEU A 18 -30.63 -12.18 2.88
N PHE A 19 -31.03 -12.82 3.98
CA PHE A 19 -30.34 -12.65 5.26
C PHE A 19 -28.89 -13.12 5.22
N MET A 20 -28.62 -14.28 4.62
CA MET A 20 -27.25 -14.78 4.43
C MET A 20 -26.41 -13.84 3.56
N GLY A 21 -27.00 -13.32 2.47
CA GLY A 21 -26.32 -12.33 1.62
C GLY A 21 -26.00 -11.04 2.35
N ALA A 22 -26.93 -10.54 3.15
CA ALA A 22 -26.72 -9.34 3.97
C ALA A 22 -25.62 -9.56 5.05
N MET A 23 -25.62 -10.72 5.69
CA MET A 23 -24.58 -11.10 6.65
C MET A 23 -23.19 -11.19 5.99
N ALA A 24 -23.12 -11.82 4.82
CA ALA A 24 -21.87 -11.93 4.07
C ALA A 24 -21.33 -10.55 3.67
N TRP A 25 -22.22 -9.66 3.21
CA TRP A 25 -21.82 -8.30 2.87
C TRP A 25 -21.37 -7.48 4.09
N ALA A 26 -22.09 -7.60 5.21
CA ALA A 26 -21.76 -6.90 6.46
C ALA A 26 -20.46 -7.39 7.10
N SER A 27 -20.02 -8.62 6.83
CA SER A 27 -18.80 -9.19 7.42
C SER A 27 -17.53 -8.47 6.93
N VAL A 28 -17.51 -7.94 5.70
CA VAL A 28 -16.33 -7.27 5.13
C VAL A 28 -15.99 -5.98 5.91
N PRO A 29 -16.90 -5.00 6.07
CA PRO A 29 -16.57 -3.79 6.82
C PRO A 29 -16.32 -4.06 8.31
N LEU A 30 -16.99 -5.07 8.87
CA LEU A 30 -16.79 -5.46 10.27
C LEU A 30 -15.38 -6.03 10.49
N TYR A 31 -14.89 -6.85 9.57
CA TYR A 31 -13.54 -7.41 9.62
C TYR A 31 -12.47 -6.33 9.44
N ASP A 32 -12.67 -5.39 8.51
CA ASP A 32 -11.76 -4.27 8.31
C ASP A 32 -11.67 -3.39 9.57
N LEU A 33 -12.82 -3.08 10.19
CA LEU A 33 -12.86 -2.35 11.46
C LEU A 33 -12.12 -3.11 12.57
N PHE A 34 -12.34 -4.43 12.68
CA PHE A 34 -11.65 -5.28 13.63
C PHE A 34 -10.13 -5.23 13.44
N CYS A 35 -9.63 -5.37 12.21
CA CYS A 35 -8.20 -5.31 11.91
C CYS A 35 -7.60 -3.94 12.27
N ARG A 36 -8.31 -2.85 11.99
CA ARG A 36 -7.85 -1.49 12.35
C ARG A 36 -7.75 -1.28 13.85
N VAL A 37 -8.76 -1.74 14.60
CA VAL A 37 -8.81 -1.52 16.06
C VAL A 37 -7.83 -2.42 16.81
N THR A 38 -7.64 -3.64 16.34
CA THR A 38 -6.78 -4.63 17.02
C THR A 38 -5.35 -4.65 16.51
N GLY A 39 -5.05 -4.01 15.35
CA GLY A 39 -3.75 -4.13 14.68
C GLY A 39 -3.48 -5.53 14.13
N TYR A 40 -4.49 -6.42 14.13
CA TYR A 40 -4.36 -7.81 13.70
C TYR A 40 -3.99 -7.88 12.21
N GLY A 41 -3.05 -8.77 11.89
CA GLY A 41 -2.57 -8.92 10.51
C GLY A 41 -1.45 -7.95 10.12
N GLY A 42 -0.83 -7.24 11.10
CA GLY A 42 0.26 -6.28 10.81
C GLY A 42 -0.24 -4.97 10.21
N TYR A 43 -1.50 -4.63 10.49
CA TYR A 43 -2.06 -3.33 10.08
C TYR A 43 -1.27 -2.21 10.74
N THR A 44 -0.73 -1.28 9.95
CA THR A 44 0.01 -0.12 10.44
C THR A 44 -0.85 1.12 10.40
N ASN A 45 -0.65 2.01 11.36
CA ASN A 45 -1.27 3.32 11.32
C ASN A 45 -0.53 4.21 10.31
N VAL A 46 -1.29 5.04 9.60
CA VAL A 46 -0.77 6.18 8.84
C VAL A 46 -0.99 7.40 9.73
N SER A 47 0.09 8.07 10.08
CA SER A 47 0.05 9.28 10.90
C SER A 47 0.44 10.48 10.04
N ASP A 48 -0.31 11.55 10.15
CA ASP A 48 -0.01 12.82 9.47
C ASP A 48 0.99 13.68 10.27
N SER A 49 1.43 13.22 11.44
CA SER A 49 2.33 13.97 12.32
C SER A 49 3.38 13.07 12.97
N GLU A 50 4.49 13.67 13.32
CA GLU A 50 5.55 13.07 14.12
C GLU A 50 5.10 12.83 15.55
N SER A 51 5.83 11.98 16.28
CA SER A 51 5.59 11.76 17.72
C SER A 51 6.12 12.94 18.54
N ASP A 52 5.33 13.41 19.48
CA ASP A 52 5.73 14.47 20.43
C ASP A 52 6.68 13.98 21.52
N ILE A 53 6.80 12.67 21.68
CA ILE A 53 7.56 12.05 22.79
C ILE A 53 8.63 11.11 22.23
N ILE A 54 9.89 11.35 22.57
CA ILE A 54 11.01 10.47 22.23
C ILE A 54 11.53 9.82 23.53
N LEU A 55 11.59 8.49 23.53
CA LEU A 55 12.10 7.72 24.66
C LEU A 55 13.56 7.34 24.43
N ASP A 56 14.35 7.23 25.51
CA ASP A 56 15.76 6.79 25.43
C ASP A 56 15.92 5.27 25.15
N LYS A 57 14.81 4.57 24.88
CA LYS A 57 14.80 3.15 24.55
C LYS A 57 15.02 2.95 23.05
N LEU A 58 16.06 2.17 22.68
CA LEU A 58 16.35 1.82 21.30
C LEU A 58 15.58 0.59 20.85
N ILE A 59 15.13 0.62 19.62
CA ILE A 59 14.54 -0.51 18.90
C ILE A 59 15.24 -0.69 17.55
N THR A 60 15.39 -1.92 17.11
CA THR A 60 15.97 -2.21 15.79
C THR A 60 14.83 -2.35 14.77
N VAL A 61 14.88 -1.56 13.70
CA VAL A 61 13.98 -1.72 12.55
C VAL A 61 14.75 -2.38 11.42
N ARG A 62 14.25 -3.50 10.93
CA ARG A 62 14.81 -4.23 9.78
C ARG A 62 13.94 -3.98 8.56
N PHE A 63 14.58 -3.94 7.43
CA PHE A 63 13.95 -3.75 6.13
C PHE A 63 14.15 -4.98 5.27
N ASP A 64 13.04 -5.49 4.75
CA ASP A 64 13.01 -6.63 3.85
C ASP A 64 12.34 -6.24 2.53
N ALA A 65 12.81 -6.82 1.44
CA ALA A 65 12.35 -6.54 0.10
C ALA A 65 12.13 -7.85 -0.65
N SER A 66 10.95 -8.02 -1.19
CA SER A 66 10.55 -9.19 -1.97
C SER A 66 9.93 -8.77 -3.29
N LEU A 67 10.03 -9.64 -4.27
CA LEU A 67 9.40 -9.49 -5.58
C LEU A 67 8.51 -10.70 -5.83
N GLU A 68 7.35 -10.49 -6.44
CA GLU A 68 6.55 -11.58 -6.98
C GLU A 68 7.28 -12.22 -8.17
N ARG A 69 6.94 -13.47 -8.46
CA ARG A 69 7.65 -14.30 -9.46
C ARG A 69 7.76 -13.63 -10.83
N ASP A 70 6.72 -12.91 -11.25
CA ASP A 70 6.63 -12.31 -12.59
C ASP A 70 7.15 -10.87 -12.64
N MET A 71 7.52 -10.28 -11.48
CA MET A 71 8.06 -8.93 -11.37
C MET A 71 9.52 -8.88 -11.81
N PRO A 72 9.86 -8.23 -12.94
CA PRO A 72 11.20 -8.28 -13.51
C PRO A 72 12.18 -7.27 -12.89
N TRP A 73 11.76 -6.48 -11.91
CA TRP A 73 12.62 -5.49 -11.26
C TRP A 73 13.67 -6.13 -10.36
N GLU A 74 14.72 -5.39 -10.08
CA GLU A 74 15.59 -5.61 -8.93
C GLU A 74 15.14 -4.65 -7.82
N PHE A 75 14.86 -5.18 -6.64
CA PHE A 75 14.37 -4.38 -5.51
C PHE A 75 15.07 -4.79 -4.22
N SER A 76 15.65 -3.81 -3.52
CA SER A 76 16.37 -4.06 -2.29
C SER A 76 16.37 -2.84 -1.36
N PRO A 77 16.41 -3.04 -0.03
CA PRO A 77 16.64 -1.95 0.88
C PRO A 77 18.11 -1.49 0.79
N VAL A 78 18.35 -0.18 0.83
CA VAL A 78 19.69 0.40 0.87
C VAL A 78 20.37 0.02 2.19
N GLU A 79 19.64 0.11 3.29
CA GLU A 79 20.07 -0.34 4.61
C GLU A 79 19.19 -1.49 5.09
N ARG A 80 19.79 -2.59 5.52
CA ARG A 80 19.05 -3.75 5.98
C ARG A 80 18.43 -3.59 7.36
N GLN A 81 19.00 -2.72 8.18
CA GLN A 81 18.50 -2.41 9.51
C GLN A 81 19.04 -1.08 10.03
N VAL A 82 18.22 -0.42 10.82
CA VAL A 82 18.60 0.78 11.56
C VAL A 82 18.20 0.65 13.03
N LYS A 83 18.91 1.33 13.92
CA LYS A 83 18.52 1.45 15.33
C LYS A 83 18.03 2.86 15.56
N VAL A 84 16.80 2.96 16.03
CA VAL A 84 16.13 4.24 16.29
C VAL A 84 15.64 4.29 17.72
N LYS A 85 15.51 5.48 18.28
CA LYS A 85 14.82 5.67 19.54
C LYS A 85 13.31 5.56 19.31
N ILE A 86 12.60 5.02 20.29
CA ILE A 86 11.14 4.96 20.21
C ILE A 86 10.58 6.38 20.27
N GLY A 87 9.73 6.75 19.30
CA GLY A 87 9.22 8.10 19.08
C GLY A 87 10.05 8.95 18.11
N GLU A 88 11.27 8.52 17.77
CA GLU A 88 12.13 9.24 16.83
C GLU A 88 11.70 8.96 15.39
N THR A 89 11.54 10.03 14.60
CA THR A 89 11.28 9.91 13.16
C THR A 89 12.55 9.55 12.43
N ALA A 90 12.51 8.51 11.63
CA ALA A 90 13.61 8.03 10.82
C ALA A 90 13.19 7.86 9.36
N ILE A 91 14.18 7.94 8.47
CA ILE A 91 14.00 7.74 7.03
C ILE A 91 14.85 6.56 6.60
N ALA A 92 14.26 5.63 5.86
CA ALA A 92 14.94 4.54 5.20
C ALA A 92 14.70 4.60 3.69
N PHE A 93 15.61 4.04 2.91
CA PHE A 93 15.51 4.04 1.45
C PHE A 93 15.48 2.61 0.93
N TYR A 94 14.60 2.41 -0.04
CA TYR A 94 14.60 1.24 -0.90
C TYR A 94 15.03 1.66 -2.30
N GLU A 95 15.70 0.78 -3.00
CA GLU A 95 16.12 0.99 -4.37
C GLU A 95 15.42 -0.01 -5.28
N ALA A 96 14.80 0.50 -6.35
CA ALA A 96 14.21 -0.30 -7.42
C ALA A 96 14.92 0.00 -8.74
N TYR A 97 15.14 -1.03 -9.54
CA TYR A 97 15.80 -0.94 -10.84
C TYR A 97 15.04 -1.80 -11.86
N ASN A 98 14.77 -1.25 -13.04
CA ASN A 98 14.17 -1.98 -14.16
C ASN A 98 15.25 -2.42 -15.15
N PRO A 99 15.72 -3.68 -15.13
CA PRO A 99 16.73 -4.18 -16.05
C PRO A 99 16.19 -4.50 -17.44
N THR A 100 14.87 -4.39 -17.66
CA THR A 100 14.25 -4.76 -18.93
C THR A 100 14.36 -3.67 -19.98
N ASN A 101 14.01 -3.99 -21.20
CA ASN A 101 13.95 -3.06 -22.34
C ASN A 101 12.54 -2.49 -22.58
N ARG A 102 11.61 -2.68 -21.63
CA ARG A 102 10.24 -2.16 -21.66
C ARG A 102 9.92 -1.39 -20.38
N PRO A 103 9.00 -0.42 -20.42
CA PRO A 103 8.49 0.15 -19.19
C PRO A 103 7.71 -0.92 -18.42
N VAL A 104 7.84 -0.91 -17.11
CA VAL A 104 7.16 -1.86 -16.21
C VAL A 104 6.51 -1.07 -15.09
N ALA A 105 5.22 -1.30 -14.90
CA ALA A 105 4.47 -0.75 -13.79
C ALA A 105 4.45 -1.74 -12.62
N GLY A 106 4.69 -1.24 -11.43
CA GLY A 106 4.68 -2.03 -10.21
C GLY A 106 3.85 -1.40 -9.11
N SER A 107 3.19 -2.22 -8.34
CA SER A 107 2.53 -1.84 -7.10
C SER A 107 3.14 -2.59 -5.93
N ALA A 108 3.17 -1.96 -4.76
CA ALA A 108 3.76 -2.55 -3.57
C ALA A 108 2.71 -2.85 -2.50
N SER A 109 2.79 -4.02 -1.92
CA SER A 109 2.20 -4.31 -0.62
C SER A 109 3.27 -4.31 0.46
N TYR A 110 2.88 -4.04 1.69
CA TYR A 110 3.81 -4.08 2.82
C TYR A 110 3.21 -4.79 4.02
N ASN A 111 4.07 -5.29 4.87
CA ASN A 111 3.70 -5.95 6.11
C ASN A 111 4.73 -5.63 7.20
N VAL A 112 4.27 -5.60 8.45
CA VAL A 112 5.12 -5.37 9.63
C VAL A 112 5.05 -6.58 10.56
N THR A 113 6.20 -7.04 11.00
CA THR A 113 6.33 -8.15 11.95
C THR A 113 7.22 -7.76 13.14
N PRO A 114 6.91 -8.22 14.39
CA PRO A 114 5.78 -9.05 14.78
C PRO A 114 4.45 -8.28 14.72
N TYR A 115 3.34 -9.00 14.52
CA TYR A 115 2.00 -8.40 14.34
C TYR A 115 1.58 -7.52 15.51
N ASP A 116 1.94 -7.91 16.73
CA ASP A 116 1.63 -7.15 17.94
C ASP A 116 2.28 -5.76 17.97
N ALA A 117 3.42 -5.62 17.28
CA ALA A 117 4.10 -4.34 17.13
C ALA A 117 3.65 -3.52 15.91
N GLY A 118 2.87 -4.13 15.02
CA GLY A 118 2.43 -3.49 13.77
C GLY A 118 1.59 -2.22 13.99
N SER A 119 0.70 -2.22 14.99
CA SER A 119 -0.13 -1.07 15.34
C SER A 119 0.65 0.11 15.91
N PHE A 120 1.86 -0.13 16.40
CA PHE A 120 2.77 0.90 16.95
C PHE A 120 3.81 1.36 15.93
N PHE A 121 3.80 0.80 14.72
CA PHE A 121 4.65 1.24 13.62
C PHE A 121 3.89 2.22 12.75
N ASN A 122 4.18 3.50 12.89
CA ASN A 122 3.53 4.57 12.16
C ASN A 122 4.36 4.99 10.96
N LYS A 123 3.75 4.97 9.79
CA LYS A 123 4.28 5.51 8.56
C LYS A 123 3.74 6.92 8.35
N ILE A 124 4.63 7.89 8.15
CA ILE A 124 4.27 9.27 7.86
C ILE A 124 4.12 9.45 6.35
N ASP A 125 5.11 9.01 5.60
CA ASP A 125 5.12 9.13 4.14
C ASP A 125 5.57 7.82 3.49
N CYS A 126 4.96 7.49 2.35
CA CYS A 126 5.22 6.24 1.67
C CYS A 126 4.93 6.33 0.18
N PHE A 127 5.86 5.84 -0.60
CA PHE A 127 5.71 5.64 -2.04
C PHE A 127 4.71 4.53 -2.41
N CYS A 128 4.33 3.65 -1.48
CA CYS A 128 3.57 2.42 -1.76
C CYS A 128 2.10 2.64 -2.14
N PHE A 129 1.57 3.85 -2.01
CA PHE A 129 0.21 4.19 -2.42
C PHE A 129 0.10 4.65 -3.88
N GLN A 130 1.22 4.77 -4.57
CA GLN A 130 1.27 5.18 -5.97
C GLN A 130 1.78 4.03 -6.82
N GLU A 131 1.14 3.82 -7.95
CA GLU A 131 1.66 2.94 -8.98
C GLU A 131 2.98 3.54 -9.49
N GLN A 132 4.05 2.74 -9.47
CA GLN A 132 5.36 3.17 -9.91
C GLN A 132 5.62 2.61 -11.29
N VAL A 133 5.92 3.48 -12.25
CA VAL A 133 6.31 3.06 -13.61
C VAL A 133 7.78 3.38 -13.79
N LEU A 134 8.60 2.35 -13.97
CA LEU A 134 10.02 2.51 -14.26
C LEU A 134 10.28 2.28 -15.75
N GLN A 135 10.95 3.25 -16.38
CA GLN A 135 11.40 3.15 -17.75
C GLN A 135 12.54 2.13 -17.90
N PRO A 136 12.83 1.66 -19.12
CA PRO A 136 13.96 0.76 -19.35
C PRO A 136 15.28 1.28 -18.80
N GLY A 137 15.92 0.51 -17.92
CA GLY A 137 17.20 0.87 -17.29
C GLY A 137 17.08 1.94 -16.18
N GLU A 138 15.88 2.34 -15.80
CA GLU A 138 15.67 3.34 -14.75
C GLU A 138 15.91 2.75 -13.36
N ARG A 139 16.53 3.57 -12.51
CA ARG A 139 16.82 3.27 -11.11
C ARG A 139 16.27 4.39 -10.24
N VAL A 140 15.48 4.03 -9.24
CA VAL A 140 14.79 4.97 -8.35
C VAL A 140 15.05 4.60 -6.90
N GLN A 141 15.31 5.62 -6.08
CA GLN A 141 15.32 5.48 -4.61
C GLN A 141 14.01 5.94 -4.04
N MET A 142 13.40 5.10 -3.22
CA MET A 142 12.08 5.27 -2.63
C MET A 142 12.23 5.49 -1.13
N PRO A 143 11.97 6.73 -0.62
CA PRO A 143 12.05 7.00 0.80
C PRO A 143 10.83 6.44 1.55
N VAL A 144 11.07 5.96 2.77
CA VAL A 144 10.03 5.58 3.73
C VAL A 144 10.31 6.31 5.03
N THR A 145 9.42 7.22 5.40
CA THR A 145 9.49 7.95 6.67
C THR A 145 8.59 7.27 7.69
N PHE A 146 9.15 6.95 8.85
CA PHE A 146 8.45 6.22 9.89
C PHE A 146 8.90 6.61 11.29
N TYR A 147 8.09 6.28 12.28
CA TYR A 147 8.48 6.25 13.69
C TYR A 147 7.79 5.08 14.42
N VAL A 148 8.32 4.71 15.56
CA VAL A 148 7.71 3.70 16.45
C VAL A 148 7.05 4.40 17.61
N ASP A 149 5.74 4.16 17.79
CA ASP A 149 4.93 4.84 18.81
C ASP A 149 5.46 4.56 20.22
N PRO A 150 5.61 5.59 21.06
CA PRO A 150 5.99 5.44 22.48
C PRO A 150 5.06 4.53 23.29
N GLU A 151 3.80 4.38 22.89
CA GLU A 151 2.85 3.49 23.59
C GLU A 151 3.25 2.01 23.49
N LEU A 152 4.09 1.62 22.53
CA LEU A 152 4.64 0.28 22.43
C LEU A 152 5.24 -0.24 23.73
N VAL A 153 5.84 0.62 24.56
CA VAL A 153 6.46 0.18 25.82
C VAL A 153 5.45 -0.16 26.91
N ASN A 154 4.21 0.32 26.78
CA ASN A 154 3.12 0.11 27.72
C ASN A 154 2.25 -1.09 27.34
N ASP A 155 2.31 -1.55 26.10
CA ASP A 155 1.53 -2.68 25.64
C ASP A 155 2.01 -4.00 26.27
N LYS A 156 1.10 -4.95 26.45
CA LYS A 156 1.37 -6.21 27.15
C LYS A 156 2.28 -7.14 26.35
N ASP A 157 2.09 -7.17 25.03
CA ASP A 157 2.71 -8.12 24.10
C ASP A 157 3.80 -7.43 23.29
N ALA A 158 3.53 -6.26 22.74
CA ALA A 158 4.46 -5.49 21.90
C ALA A 158 5.69 -4.96 22.64
N LYS A 159 5.63 -4.70 23.94
CA LYS A 159 6.78 -4.19 24.75
C LYS A 159 8.02 -5.07 24.75
N PHE A 160 7.88 -6.36 24.41
CA PHE A 160 8.98 -7.31 24.31
C PHE A 160 9.63 -7.31 22.92
N ALA A 161 9.04 -6.65 21.95
CA ALA A 161 9.60 -6.53 20.62
C ALA A 161 10.92 -5.72 20.68
N LYS A 162 12.02 -6.39 20.36
CA LYS A 162 13.35 -5.75 20.24
C LYS A 162 13.66 -5.37 18.80
N THR A 163 12.98 -6.01 17.88
CA THR A 163 13.14 -5.83 16.44
C THR A 163 11.77 -5.81 15.78
N ILE A 164 11.56 -4.83 14.92
CA ILE A 164 10.41 -4.73 14.02
C ILE A 164 10.94 -4.90 12.60
N THR A 165 10.28 -5.70 11.78
CA THR A 165 10.66 -5.87 10.38
C THR A 165 9.56 -5.31 9.49
N LEU A 166 9.92 -4.36 8.64
CA LEU A 166 9.09 -3.83 7.57
C LEU A 166 9.47 -4.54 6.26
N SER A 167 8.54 -5.29 5.72
CA SER A 167 8.70 -6.04 4.48
C SER A 167 7.85 -5.43 3.38
N TYR A 168 8.46 -5.16 2.23
CA TYR A 168 7.74 -4.76 1.01
C TYR A 168 7.79 -5.89 -0.01
N THR A 169 6.66 -6.07 -0.71
CA THR A 169 6.58 -6.99 -1.85
C THR A 169 6.01 -6.23 -3.04
N PHE A 170 6.78 -6.17 -4.14
CA PHE A 170 6.33 -5.61 -5.41
C PHE A 170 5.78 -6.69 -6.33
N TYR A 171 4.75 -6.31 -7.08
CA TYR A 171 4.13 -7.11 -8.14
C TYR A 171 3.89 -6.25 -9.37
N GLU A 172 4.00 -6.86 -10.55
CA GLU A 172 3.74 -6.20 -11.82
C GLU A 172 2.24 -5.95 -11.97
N ILE A 173 1.90 -4.77 -12.46
CA ILE A 173 0.55 -4.37 -12.82
C ILE A 173 0.52 -3.90 -14.27
N ASP A 174 -0.68 -3.81 -14.84
CA ASP A 174 -0.85 -3.23 -16.17
C ASP A 174 -0.42 -1.76 -16.19
N LEU A 175 0.23 -1.35 -17.29
CA LEU A 175 0.62 0.04 -17.46
C LEU A 175 -0.60 0.97 -17.44
N PRO A 176 -0.55 2.10 -16.72
CA PRO A 176 -1.57 3.14 -16.79
C PRO A 176 -1.86 3.54 -18.24
N VAL A 177 -3.13 3.78 -18.55
CA VAL A 177 -3.61 4.01 -19.93
C VAL A 177 -2.89 5.15 -20.65
N ASP A 178 -2.42 6.16 -19.91
CA ASP A 178 -1.70 7.31 -20.46
C ASP A 178 -0.26 6.96 -20.87
N GLU A 179 0.42 6.09 -20.15
CA GLU A 179 1.78 5.63 -20.51
C GLU A 179 1.78 4.49 -21.52
N ALA A 180 0.74 3.66 -21.54
CA ALA A 180 0.57 2.64 -22.55
C ALA A 180 0.47 3.23 -23.97
N LYS A 181 -0.09 4.44 -24.12
CA LYS A 181 -0.15 5.16 -25.40
C LYS A 181 1.20 5.68 -25.86
N ILE A 182 2.11 6.04 -24.94
CA ILE A 182 3.45 6.52 -25.28
C ILE A 182 4.34 5.36 -25.71
N SER A 183 4.19 4.20 -25.08
CA SER A 183 4.97 2.99 -25.39
C SER A 183 4.49 2.25 -26.67
N GLY A 184 3.21 2.39 -27.05
CA GLY A 184 2.61 1.75 -28.24
C GLY A 184 2.52 2.65 -29.48
N GLY A 185 2.89 3.91 -29.36
CA GLY A 185 2.80 4.90 -30.43
C GLY A 185 3.96 4.84 -31.41
N ASN A 186 3.81 4.01 -32.44
CA ASN A 186 4.54 4.19 -33.71
C ASN A 186 4.24 5.61 -34.22
N LEU A 187 5.27 6.42 -34.37
CA LEU A 187 5.21 7.75 -34.99
C LEU A 187 4.66 7.62 -36.43
N SER A 188 3.37 7.80 -36.59
CA SER A 188 2.83 8.22 -37.90
C SER A 188 2.45 9.68 -37.78
N THR A 189 3.35 10.49 -38.31
CA THR A 189 3.16 11.87 -38.74
C THR A 189 1.76 12.17 -39.22
N GLU A 190 1.09 13.11 -38.56
CA GLU A 190 0.21 14.05 -39.25
C GLU A 190 0.19 15.39 -38.53
N PHE A 191 1.24 16.16 -38.78
CA PHE A 191 1.22 17.59 -38.54
C PHE A 191 0.54 18.20 -39.76
N THR A 192 -0.78 18.24 -39.76
CA THR A 192 -1.51 19.10 -40.71
C THR A 192 -2.08 20.28 -39.96
N GLY A 193 -1.54 21.41 -40.30
CA GLY A 193 -1.82 22.71 -39.71
C GLY A 193 -3.29 23.14 -39.87
N GLN A 194 -3.74 23.84 -38.90
CA GLN A 194 -4.68 24.94 -39.04
C GLN A 194 -4.35 26.05 -38.06
N ALA A 195 -3.58 27.00 -38.60
CA ALA A 195 -3.61 28.36 -38.09
C ALA A 195 -5.04 28.93 -38.31
N LYS A 196 -5.70 29.34 -37.26
CA LYS A 196 -6.78 30.30 -37.32
C LYS A 196 -6.44 31.46 -36.40
N GLU A 197 -6.09 32.45 -37.08
CA GLU A 197 -6.15 33.89 -36.91
C GLU A 197 -7.29 34.40 -36.01
N GLY A 198 -6.94 35.36 -35.16
CA GLY A 198 -7.81 36.55 -34.90
C GLY A 198 -8.72 36.45 -33.69
N GLN A 199 -8.37 37.16 -32.63
CA GLN A 199 -9.08 38.38 -32.27
C GLN A 199 -8.44 39.05 -31.07
N LEU A 200 -7.93 40.27 -31.37
CA LEU A 200 -7.71 41.36 -30.41
C LEU A 200 -9.01 41.70 -29.68
N TRP A 201 -8.94 41.91 -28.36
CA TRP A 201 -9.79 42.89 -27.67
C TRP A 201 -8.93 43.75 -26.79
N HIS A 202 -8.92 45.02 -27.19
CA HIS A 202 -8.57 46.18 -26.34
C HIS A 202 -9.62 46.37 -25.26
N MET A 203 -9.23 46.59 -24.03
CA MET A 203 -9.45 47.70 -23.08
C MET A 203 -8.99 47.29 -21.70
#